data_497b1ddc9c3aea5d24a8e981a50ff32a
#
_entry.id   497b1ddc9c3aea5d24a8e981a50ff32a
#
_cell.length_a   1.000
_cell.length_b   1.000
_cell.length_c   1.000
_cell.angle_alpha   90.00
_cell.angle_beta   90.00
_cell.angle_gamma   90.00
#
_symmetry.space_group_name_H-M   'P 1'
#
loop_
_entity.id
_entity.type
_entity.pdbx_description
1 polymer ?
#
loop_
_entity_poly.entity_id
_entity_poly.type
_entity_poly.pdbx_seq_one_letter_code
_entity_poly.pdbx_strand_id
1 'polypeptide(L)'
;SWSVISGLATREQAETAMDNVYERLNTAYGAILMDPPYHAHAFDGALAVIYNQGTKENAGIFSQSQGWLILAEALCGHGDRAFTYFMENAPAAQNDRAEIRHLEPYCYGQFTEGRASEHFGRSHVHWLTGTASTVMVGCVEGILGIRPDMNGIRIAPSIPRTWDGLVIDKNFRGRHLHIVVKNPQHKECGFTNLTLNGTVLKDNYIPAELLAEENEIELTL
;
A
#
# COMPACT_ATOMS: atom_id res chain seq x y z
N SER A 1 -0.75 -4.80 -9.80
CA SER A 1 -0.20 -3.57 -9.18
C SER A 1 0.87 -2.90 -10.05
N TRP A 2 1.83 -3.65 -10.61
CA TRP A 2 2.94 -3.05 -11.36
C TRP A 2 2.54 -2.34 -12.65
N SER A 3 1.44 -2.73 -13.30
CA SER A 3 0.89 -1.97 -14.44
C SER A 3 0.49 -0.54 -14.06
N VAL A 4 0.01 -0.37 -12.83
CA VAL A 4 -0.35 0.94 -12.24
C VAL A 4 0.91 1.69 -11.79
N ILE A 5 1.76 1.06 -10.98
CA ILE A 5 2.96 1.68 -10.40
C ILE A 5 3.92 2.20 -11.47
N SER A 6 4.07 1.45 -12.58
CA SER A 6 4.92 1.85 -13.71
C SER A 6 4.34 2.97 -14.58
N GLY A 7 3.07 3.32 -14.40
CA GLY A 7 2.36 4.29 -15.24
C GLY A 7 2.07 3.81 -16.67
N LEU A 8 2.23 2.50 -16.96
CA LEU A 8 1.96 1.95 -18.29
C LEU A 8 0.48 1.66 -18.56
N ALA A 9 -0.30 1.38 -17.52
CA ALA A 9 -1.73 1.18 -17.64
C ALA A 9 -2.45 2.52 -17.93
N THR A 10 -3.43 2.51 -18.83
CA THR A 10 -4.39 3.60 -18.92
C THR A 10 -5.20 3.66 -17.61
N ARG A 11 -5.89 4.78 -17.36
CA ARG A 11 -6.74 4.89 -16.17
C ARG A 11 -7.79 3.78 -16.11
N GLU A 12 -8.47 3.51 -17.22
CA GLU A 12 -9.48 2.45 -17.31
C GLU A 12 -8.89 1.06 -17.03
N GLN A 13 -7.70 0.77 -17.55
CA GLN A 13 -7.00 -0.49 -17.29
C GLN A 13 -6.60 -0.60 -15.80
N ALA A 14 -6.14 0.50 -15.21
CA ALA A 14 -5.76 0.55 -13.80
C ALA A 14 -6.98 0.30 -12.89
N GLU A 15 -8.07 1.02 -13.10
CA GLU A 15 -9.34 0.85 -12.37
C GLU A 15 -9.85 -0.60 -12.49
N THR A 16 -9.95 -1.12 -13.72
CA THR A 16 -10.40 -2.50 -13.97
C THR A 16 -9.51 -3.52 -13.26
N ALA A 17 -8.18 -3.33 -13.29
CA ALA A 17 -7.25 -4.23 -12.63
C ALA A 17 -7.40 -4.20 -11.11
N MET A 18 -7.53 -3.00 -10.52
CA MET A 18 -7.67 -2.86 -9.06
C MET A 18 -9.03 -3.37 -8.56
N ASP A 19 -10.10 -3.13 -9.30
CA ASP A 19 -11.43 -3.69 -9.00
C ASP A 19 -11.40 -5.23 -9.00
N ASN A 20 -10.80 -5.83 -10.02
CA ASN A 20 -10.66 -7.31 -10.07
C ASN A 20 -9.81 -7.87 -8.94
N VAL A 21 -8.75 -7.17 -8.51
CA VAL A 21 -7.98 -7.59 -7.33
C VAL A 21 -8.85 -7.55 -6.08
N TYR A 22 -9.57 -6.45 -5.87
CA TYR A 22 -10.44 -6.28 -4.71
C TYR A 22 -11.55 -7.32 -4.65
N GLU A 23 -12.25 -7.54 -5.76
CA GLU A 23 -13.41 -8.43 -5.81
C GLU A 23 -13.03 -9.92 -5.81
N ARG A 24 -11.91 -10.29 -6.45
CA ARG A 24 -11.58 -11.69 -6.73
C ARG A 24 -10.43 -12.23 -5.90
N LEU A 25 -9.47 -11.40 -5.52
CA LEU A 25 -8.23 -11.87 -4.87
C LEU A 25 -8.15 -11.47 -3.40
N ASN A 26 -8.88 -10.43 -2.97
CA ASN A 26 -8.79 -9.97 -1.59
C ASN A 26 -9.37 -10.99 -0.58
N THR A 27 -8.76 -11.03 0.60
CA THR A 27 -9.17 -11.84 1.74
C THR A 27 -8.94 -11.09 3.05
N ALA A 28 -9.45 -11.61 4.14
CA ALA A 28 -9.23 -11.03 5.47
C ALA A 28 -7.76 -11.01 5.95
N TYR A 29 -6.84 -11.60 5.18
CA TYR A 29 -5.40 -11.70 5.49
C TYR A 29 -4.52 -11.06 4.42
N GLY A 30 -5.11 -10.38 3.46
CA GLY A 30 -4.49 -9.80 2.28
C GLY A 30 -4.91 -10.47 0.98
N ALA A 31 -4.41 -9.97 -0.15
CA ALA A 31 -4.75 -10.48 -1.48
C ALA A 31 -3.89 -11.69 -1.86
N ILE A 32 -4.54 -12.75 -2.34
CA ILE A 32 -3.87 -13.92 -2.92
C ILE A 32 -3.26 -13.56 -4.28
N LEU A 33 -2.18 -14.27 -4.66
CA LEU A 33 -1.47 -13.97 -5.90
C LEU A 33 -2.24 -14.33 -7.17
N MET A 34 -3.10 -15.32 -7.12
CA MET A 34 -3.91 -15.79 -8.24
C MET A 34 -5.12 -16.58 -7.78
N ASP A 35 -6.12 -16.69 -8.65
CA ASP A 35 -7.30 -17.53 -8.50
C ASP A 35 -7.79 -17.97 -9.89
N PRO A 36 -7.96 -19.27 -10.18
CA PRO A 36 -7.68 -20.42 -9.30
C PRO A 36 -6.17 -20.72 -9.16
N PRO A 37 -5.79 -21.55 -8.16
CA PRO A 37 -4.42 -22.07 -8.07
C PRO A 37 -4.10 -23.04 -9.20
N TYR A 38 -2.82 -23.20 -9.52
CA TYR A 38 -2.39 -24.23 -10.46
C TYR A 38 -2.53 -25.64 -9.87
N HIS A 39 -2.92 -26.59 -10.70
CA HIS A 39 -2.90 -28.01 -10.41
C HIS A 39 -1.64 -28.66 -10.98
N ALA A 40 -1.14 -29.72 -10.34
CA ALA A 40 0.12 -30.40 -10.65
C ALA A 40 0.28 -30.84 -12.13
N HIS A 41 -0.81 -30.95 -12.89
CA HIS A 41 -0.81 -31.35 -14.30
C HIS A 41 -1.09 -30.20 -15.27
N ALA A 42 -1.20 -28.96 -14.78
CA ALA A 42 -1.57 -27.82 -15.62
C ALA A 42 -0.42 -27.34 -16.52
N PHE A 43 0.83 -27.45 -16.04
CA PHE A 43 2.03 -27.03 -16.77
C PHE A 43 3.23 -27.89 -16.39
N ASP A 44 3.76 -28.63 -17.33
CA ASP A 44 5.06 -29.28 -17.16
C ASP A 44 6.14 -28.19 -17.05
N GLY A 45 6.77 -28.10 -15.89
CA GLY A 45 7.89 -27.20 -15.64
C GLY A 45 7.57 -25.84 -15.01
N ALA A 46 6.32 -25.53 -14.71
CA ALA A 46 5.99 -24.29 -13.98
C ALA A 46 6.39 -24.39 -12.48
N LEU A 47 7.25 -23.50 -12.00
CA LEU A 47 7.70 -23.51 -10.60
C LEU A 47 6.53 -23.37 -9.59
N ALA A 48 5.45 -22.67 -9.97
CA ALA A 48 4.29 -22.50 -9.10
C ALA A 48 3.64 -23.84 -8.68
N VAL A 49 3.66 -24.86 -9.54
CA VAL A 49 3.06 -26.17 -9.25
C VAL A 49 3.84 -27.04 -8.26
N ILE A 50 5.08 -26.66 -7.90
CA ILE A 50 5.83 -27.34 -6.84
C ILE A 50 5.33 -26.98 -5.45
N TYR A 51 4.56 -25.87 -5.33
CA TYR A 51 3.94 -25.47 -4.09
C TYR A 51 2.50 -25.97 -4.00
N ASN A 52 2.10 -26.40 -2.82
CA ASN A 52 0.72 -26.77 -2.56
C ASN A 52 -0.20 -25.57 -2.87
N GLN A 53 -1.42 -25.87 -3.29
CA GLN A 53 -2.43 -24.84 -3.55
C GLN A 53 -2.68 -23.98 -2.31
N GLY A 54 -2.75 -22.68 -2.47
CA GLY A 54 -2.89 -21.72 -1.39
C GLY A 54 -1.57 -21.38 -0.68
N THR A 55 -0.41 -21.84 -1.18
CA THR A 55 0.89 -21.52 -0.56
C THR A 55 1.81 -20.82 -1.54
N LYS A 56 2.62 -19.88 -1.01
CA LYS A 56 3.63 -19.13 -1.79
C LYS A 56 3.06 -18.64 -3.12
N GLU A 57 3.75 -18.92 -4.23
CA GLU A 57 3.39 -18.47 -5.57
C GLU A 57 2.17 -19.18 -6.15
N ASN A 58 1.71 -20.26 -5.52
CA ASN A 58 0.52 -20.98 -5.97
C ASN A 58 -0.73 -20.58 -5.17
N ALA A 59 -1.21 -19.36 -5.41
CA ALA A 59 -2.37 -18.74 -4.76
C ALA A 59 -2.23 -18.49 -3.25
N GLY A 60 -0.99 -18.37 -2.74
CA GLY A 60 -0.72 -17.85 -1.41
C GLY A 60 -0.90 -16.33 -1.35
N ILE A 61 -0.97 -15.78 -0.14
CA ILE A 61 -0.90 -14.35 0.14
C ILE A 61 0.58 -14.02 0.36
N PHE A 62 1.26 -13.56 -0.67
CA PHE A 62 2.67 -13.20 -0.56
C PHE A 62 2.77 -11.80 0.05
N SER A 63 3.36 -11.70 1.25
CA SER A 63 3.25 -10.48 2.06
C SER A 63 3.93 -9.27 1.43
N GLN A 64 5.08 -9.48 0.76
CA GLN A 64 5.80 -8.38 0.09
C GLN A 64 4.97 -7.71 -1.01
N SER A 65 4.17 -8.47 -1.76
CA SER A 65 3.34 -7.93 -2.83
C SER A 65 2.17 -7.06 -2.32
N GLN A 66 1.79 -7.19 -1.06
CA GLN A 66 0.75 -6.36 -0.45
C GLN A 66 1.18 -4.89 -0.40
N GLY A 67 2.47 -4.60 -0.14
CA GLY A 67 2.98 -3.22 -0.19
C GLY A 67 2.84 -2.58 -1.58
N TRP A 68 3.07 -3.34 -2.64
CA TRP A 68 2.84 -2.87 -4.01
C TRP A 68 1.36 -2.68 -4.34
N LEU A 69 0.49 -3.49 -3.73
CA LEU A 69 -0.94 -3.34 -3.91
C LEU A 69 -1.45 -2.08 -3.20
N ILE A 70 -1.03 -1.83 -1.97
CA ILE A 70 -1.31 -0.60 -1.22
C ILE A 70 -0.92 0.63 -2.05
N LEU A 71 0.31 0.63 -2.60
CA LEU A 71 0.79 1.74 -3.42
C LEU A 71 -0.06 1.92 -4.69
N ALA A 72 -0.40 0.84 -5.38
CA ALA A 72 -1.19 0.89 -6.61
C ALA A 72 -2.60 1.45 -6.37
N GLU A 73 -3.30 1.01 -5.33
CA GLU A 73 -4.62 1.54 -4.95
C GLU A 73 -4.54 3.03 -4.59
N ALA A 74 -3.53 3.42 -3.82
CA ALA A 74 -3.32 4.82 -3.48
C ALA A 74 -3.02 5.69 -4.71
N LEU A 75 -2.29 5.16 -5.70
CA LEU A 75 -2.04 5.85 -6.97
C LEU A 75 -3.31 6.00 -7.82
N CYS A 76 -4.26 5.08 -7.70
CA CYS A 76 -5.59 5.19 -8.30
C CYS A 76 -6.50 6.17 -7.52
N GLY A 77 -6.13 6.55 -6.30
CA GLY A 77 -6.92 7.43 -5.44
C GLY A 77 -7.91 6.70 -4.54
N HIS A 78 -7.76 5.38 -4.38
CA HIS A 78 -8.63 4.52 -3.56
C HIS A 78 -8.09 4.41 -2.12
N GLY A 79 -8.20 5.48 -1.35
CA GLY A 79 -7.66 5.57 0.01
C GLY A 79 -8.25 4.56 0.98
N ASP A 80 -9.56 4.31 0.91
CA ASP A 80 -10.24 3.31 1.75
C ASP A 80 -9.69 1.90 1.47
N ARG A 81 -9.51 1.51 0.20
CA ARG A 81 -8.98 0.20 -0.19
C ARG A 81 -7.50 0.05 0.19
N ALA A 82 -6.69 1.08 -0.09
CA ALA A 82 -5.28 1.08 0.27
C ALA A 82 -5.08 0.86 1.77
N PHE A 83 -5.87 1.54 2.61
CA PHE A 83 -5.83 1.36 4.05
C PHE A 83 -6.38 -0.02 4.50
N THR A 84 -7.41 -0.53 3.84
CA THR A 84 -7.93 -1.88 4.09
C THR A 84 -6.83 -2.93 3.87
N TYR A 85 -6.13 -2.90 2.74
CA TYR A 85 -5.02 -3.82 2.46
C TYR A 85 -3.86 -3.67 3.47
N PHE A 86 -3.59 -2.43 3.90
CA PHE A 86 -2.62 -2.21 4.97
C PHE A 86 -3.03 -2.94 6.26
N MET A 87 -4.27 -2.77 6.72
CA MET A 87 -4.79 -3.38 7.95
C MET A 87 -4.86 -4.91 7.86
N GLU A 88 -5.23 -5.46 6.71
CA GLU A 88 -5.26 -6.91 6.48
C GLU A 88 -3.86 -7.54 6.51
N ASN A 89 -2.82 -6.79 6.15
CA ASN A 89 -1.43 -7.26 6.15
C ASN A 89 -0.64 -6.85 7.41
N ALA A 90 -1.05 -5.83 8.15
CA ALA A 90 -0.32 -5.33 9.30
C ALA A 90 -0.33 -6.35 10.46
N PRO A 91 0.84 -6.78 10.98
CA PRO A 91 0.90 -7.80 12.03
C PRO A 91 0.08 -7.45 13.27
N ALA A 92 0.22 -6.21 13.77
CA ALA A 92 -0.49 -5.75 14.95
C ALA A 92 -2.02 -5.71 14.79
N ALA A 93 -2.52 -5.50 13.57
CA ALA A 93 -3.95 -5.47 13.28
C ALA A 93 -4.58 -6.88 13.21
N GLN A 94 -3.77 -7.93 13.27
CA GLN A 94 -4.19 -9.33 13.18
C GLN A 94 -4.01 -10.09 14.51
N ASN A 95 -3.81 -9.39 15.63
CA ASN A 95 -3.55 -10.03 16.93
C ASN A 95 -4.75 -10.80 17.48
N ASP A 96 -5.97 -10.42 17.13
CA ASP A 96 -7.21 -11.13 17.44
C ASP A 96 -7.30 -12.51 16.76
N ARG A 97 -6.42 -12.79 15.81
CA ARG A 97 -6.33 -14.04 15.03
C ARG A 97 -5.01 -14.77 15.22
N ALA A 98 -4.35 -14.56 16.35
CA ALA A 98 -3.02 -15.11 16.64
C ALA A 98 -2.97 -16.65 16.55
N GLU A 99 -4.03 -17.35 17.01
CA GLU A 99 -4.14 -18.81 16.93
C GLU A 99 -4.25 -19.33 15.50
N ILE A 100 -4.71 -18.50 14.55
CA ILE A 100 -4.77 -18.85 13.13
C ILE A 100 -3.44 -18.50 12.47
N ARG A 101 -2.94 -17.28 12.71
CA ARG A 101 -1.75 -16.76 12.05
C ARG A 101 -0.45 -17.45 12.47
N HIS A 102 -0.33 -17.88 13.72
CA HIS A 102 0.90 -18.49 14.25
C HIS A 102 2.15 -17.64 14.00
N LEU A 103 2.06 -16.32 14.19
CA LEU A 103 3.10 -15.35 13.92
C LEU A 103 3.18 -14.36 15.08
N GLU A 104 4.36 -13.85 15.38
CA GLU A 104 4.55 -12.81 16.39
C GLU A 104 3.77 -11.53 16.01
N PRO A 105 3.20 -10.82 16.99
CA PRO A 105 2.26 -9.70 16.74
C PRO A 105 2.89 -8.46 16.10
N TYR A 106 4.19 -8.44 15.92
CA TYR A 106 4.97 -7.33 15.33
C TYR A 106 5.85 -7.77 14.16
N CYS A 107 5.69 -9.01 13.68
CA CYS A 107 6.53 -9.60 12.65
C CYS A 107 5.75 -9.83 11.36
N TYR A 108 6.35 -9.48 10.24
CA TYR A 108 5.88 -9.95 8.94
C TYR A 108 6.44 -11.34 8.63
N GLY A 109 5.56 -12.25 8.16
CA GLY A 109 5.97 -13.46 7.51
C GLY A 109 6.21 -13.24 6.01
N GLN A 110 6.85 -14.20 5.34
CA GLN A 110 7.05 -14.14 3.90
C GLN A 110 5.72 -14.30 3.15
N PHE A 111 4.89 -15.24 3.61
CA PHE A 111 3.56 -15.47 3.04
C PHE A 111 2.58 -15.96 4.11
N THR A 112 1.31 -15.79 3.82
CA THR A 112 0.19 -16.37 4.56
C THR A 112 -0.53 -17.34 3.63
N GLU A 113 -1.02 -18.47 4.14
CA GLU A 113 -1.76 -19.44 3.35
C GLU A 113 -3.07 -18.83 2.85
N GLY A 114 -3.31 -18.96 1.54
CA GLY A 114 -4.50 -18.47 0.85
C GLY A 114 -5.70 -19.42 1.00
N ARG A 115 -6.84 -18.99 0.50
CA ARG A 115 -8.14 -19.69 0.67
C ARG A 115 -8.21 -21.10 0.04
N ALA A 116 -7.27 -21.46 -0.81
CA ALA A 116 -7.17 -22.81 -1.37
C ALA A 116 -6.44 -23.80 -0.45
N SER A 117 -5.86 -23.32 0.66
CA SER A 117 -5.23 -24.16 1.67
C SER A 117 -6.19 -24.54 2.78
N GLU A 118 -6.03 -25.74 3.35
CA GLU A 118 -6.73 -26.17 4.57
C GLU A 118 -6.35 -25.32 5.80
N HIS A 119 -5.21 -24.63 5.75
CA HIS A 119 -4.70 -23.77 6.82
C HIS A 119 -4.80 -22.28 6.46
N PHE A 120 -5.87 -21.89 5.79
CA PHE A 120 -6.10 -20.50 5.39
C PHE A 120 -5.87 -19.50 6.55
N GLY A 121 -5.03 -18.50 6.31
CA GLY A 121 -4.66 -17.49 7.28
C GLY A 121 -3.37 -17.77 8.08
N ARG A 122 -2.81 -18.99 8.00
CA ARG A 122 -1.56 -19.34 8.67
C ARG A 122 -0.36 -18.73 7.97
N SER A 123 0.46 -17.99 8.72
CA SER A 123 1.66 -17.32 8.20
C SER A 123 2.92 -18.17 8.38
N HIS A 124 3.88 -17.96 7.48
CA HIS A 124 5.11 -18.74 7.41
C HIS A 124 6.34 -17.87 7.16
N VAL A 125 7.51 -18.43 7.49
CA VAL A 125 8.83 -17.85 7.27
C VAL A 125 8.92 -16.46 7.92
N HIS A 126 8.93 -16.49 9.25
CA HIS A 126 9.00 -15.32 10.11
C HIS A 126 10.31 -14.56 9.89
N TRP A 127 10.30 -13.24 9.90
CA TRP A 127 11.45 -12.33 9.79
C TRP A 127 12.18 -12.36 8.44
N LEU A 128 12.05 -13.38 7.63
CA LEU A 128 12.77 -13.56 6.38
C LEU A 128 11.91 -13.04 5.20
N THR A 129 11.74 -11.74 5.12
CA THR A 129 10.92 -11.11 4.09
C THR A 129 11.27 -9.64 3.87
N GLY A 130 11.10 -9.13 2.65
CA GLY A 130 11.16 -7.71 2.32
C GLY A 130 9.85 -6.95 2.55
N THR A 131 8.86 -7.56 3.20
CA THR A 131 7.51 -6.99 3.34
C THR A 131 7.51 -5.65 4.06
N ALA A 132 8.25 -5.51 5.16
CA ALA A 132 8.27 -4.28 5.95
C ALA A 132 8.65 -3.06 5.10
N SER A 133 9.65 -3.20 4.22
CA SER A 133 10.10 -2.10 3.35
C SER A 133 9.07 -1.76 2.26
N THR A 134 8.45 -2.76 1.63
CA THR A 134 7.44 -2.49 0.59
C THR A 134 6.15 -1.93 1.16
N VAL A 135 5.71 -2.39 2.33
CA VAL A 135 4.56 -1.84 3.04
C VAL A 135 4.85 -0.41 3.51
N MET A 136 6.06 -0.15 4.02
CA MET A 136 6.46 1.21 4.39
C MET A 136 6.39 2.17 3.19
N VAL A 137 6.88 1.76 2.02
CA VAL A 137 6.75 2.54 0.78
C VAL A 137 5.27 2.72 0.41
N GLY A 138 4.47 1.65 0.44
CA GLY A 138 3.03 1.71 0.19
C GLY A 138 2.30 2.69 1.11
N CYS A 139 2.68 2.74 2.39
CA CYS A 139 2.10 3.69 3.35
C CYS A 139 2.60 5.11 3.12
N VAL A 140 3.93 5.32 3.06
CA VAL A 140 4.50 6.67 3.01
C VAL A 140 4.25 7.33 1.66
N GLU A 141 4.54 6.64 0.56
CA GLU A 141 4.38 7.21 -0.78
C GLU A 141 2.96 7.04 -1.33
N GLY A 142 2.25 5.99 -0.88
CA GLY A 142 0.86 5.73 -1.24
C GLY A 142 -0.12 6.49 -0.34
N ILE A 143 -0.43 5.92 0.84
CA ILE A 143 -1.49 6.43 1.72
C ILE A 143 -1.20 7.86 2.19
N LEU A 144 -0.01 8.11 2.78
CA LEU A 144 0.37 9.45 3.24
C LEU A 144 0.73 10.38 2.07
N GLY A 145 1.03 9.83 0.90
CA GLY A 145 1.28 10.57 -0.33
C GLY A 145 2.55 11.41 -0.34
N ILE A 146 3.55 11.07 0.47
CA ILE A 146 4.84 11.77 0.54
C ILE A 146 5.79 11.14 -0.48
N ARG A 147 5.86 11.74 -1.67
CA ARG A 147 6.60 11.20 -2.82
C ARG A 147 7.81 12.06 -3.17
N PRO A 148 8.99 11.69 -2.68
CA PRO A 148 10.23 12.40 -3.05
C PRO A 148 10.58 12.12 -4.51
N ASP A 149 11.15 13.12 -5.17
CA ASP A 149 11.79 12.97 -6.47
C ASP A 149 13.14 13.72 -6.55
N MET A 150 13.78 13.69 -7.74
CA MET A 150 15.11 14.27 -7.92
C MET A 150 15.16 15.78 -7.62
N ASN A 151 14.10 16.53 -7.90
CA ASN A 151 14.10 18.00 -7.86
C ASN A 151 13.18 18.55 -6.76
N GLY A 152 12.49 17.70 -6.00
CA GLY A 152 11.55 18.16 -4.98
C GLY A 152 10.77 17.04 -4.31
N ILE A 153 9.55 17.37 -3.88
CA ILE A 153 8.67 16.46 -3.19
C ILE A 153 7.22 16.73 -3.62
N ARG A 154 6.47 15.65 -3.88
CA ARG A 154 5.02 15.73 -4.13
C ARG A 154 4.25 15.34 -2.89
N ILE A 155 3.22 16.11 -2.57
CA ILE A 155 2.27 15.81 -1.48
C ILE A 155 0.94 15.41 -2.09
N ALA A 156 0.64 14.12 -2.10
CA ALA A 156 -0.52 13.55 -2.78
C ALA A 156 -1.16 12.41 -1.97
N PRO A 157 -1.73 12.72 -0.80
CA PRO A 157 -2.33 11.72 0.08
C PRO A 157 -3.50 11.00 -0.58
N SER A 158 -3.62 9.70 -0.24
CA SER A 158 -4.77 8.88 -0.59
C SER A 158 -5.21 8.15 0.68
N ILE A 159 -6.06 8.80 1.47
CA ILE A 159 -6.42 8.43 2.84
C ILE A 159 -7.85 7.91 2.94
N PRO A 160 -8.17 7.16 4.01
CA PRO A 160 -9.56 6.79 4.26
C PRO A 160 -10.48 7.99 4.41
N ARG A 161 -11.68 7.89 3.86
CA ARG A 161 -12.73 8.94 4.03
C ARG A 161 -13.08 9.20 5.48
N THR A 162 -12.85 8.26 6.37
CA THR A 162 -13.11 8.39 7.82
C THR A 162 -12.09 9.26 8.55
N TRP A 163 -10.99 9.66 7.89
CA TRP A 163 -9.99 10.53 8.49
C TRP A 163 -10.29 12.00 8.22
N ASP A 164 -10.38 12.82 9.27
CA ASP A 164 -10.53 14.27 9.16
C ASP A 164 -9.27 14.97 8.64
N GLY A 165 -8.17 14.28 8.67
CA GLY A 165 -6.85 14.74 8.24
C GLY A 165 -5.75 14.00 8.95
N LEU A 166 -4.51 14.50 8.80
CA LEU A 166 -3.33 13.93 9.45
C LEU A 166 -2.22 14.98 9.55
N VAL A 167 -1.24 14.73 10.42
CA VAL A 167 -0.04 15.54 10.56
C VAL A 167 1.19 14.65 10.36
N ILE A 168 2.16 15.13 9.61
CA ILE A 168 3.40 14.42 9.31
C ILE A 168 4.59 15.35 9.58
N ASP A 169 5.52 14.89 10.40
CA ASP A 169 6.84 15.50 10.54
C ASP A 169 7.86 14.67 9.78
N LYS A 170 8.56 15.30 8.84
CA LYS A 170 9.50 14.60 7.97
C LYS A 170 10.77 15.39 7.72
N ASN A 171 11.89 14.72 7.86
CA ASN A 171 13.17 15.23 7.37
C ASN A 171 13.34 14.87 5.88
N PHE A 172 13.52 15.87 5.04
CA PHE A 172 13.77 15.73 3.61
C PHE A 172 14.99 16.53 3.21
N ARG A 173 16.09 15.86 2.83
CA ARG A 173 17.36 16.49 2.39
C ARG A 173 17.90 17.52 3.37
N GLY A 174 17.87 17.20 4.67
CA GLY A 174 18.37 18.09 5.73
C GLY A 174 17.42 19.23 6.10
N ARG A 175 16.21 19.28 5.54
CA ARG A 175 15.16 20.25 5.85
C ARG A 175 14.04 19.56 6.61
N HIS A 176 13.45 20.24 7.56
CA HIS A 176 12.28 19.77 8.30
C HIS A 176 11.00 20.21 7.59
N LEU A 177 10.07 19.29 7.44
CA LEU A 177 8.74 19.53 6.85
C LEU A 177 7.69 19.16 7.89
N HIS A 178 6.95 20.16 8.37
CA HIS A 178 5.71 19.96 9.14
C HIS A 178 4.53 20.02 8.19
N ILE A 179 3.86 18.90 7.95
CA ILE A 179 2.83 18.76 6.93
C ILE A 179 1.49 18.50 7.60
N VAL A 180 0.55 19.41 7.43
CA VAL A 180 -0.83 19.29 7.91
C VAL A 180 -1.75 19.02 6.73
N VAL A 181 -2.39 17.87 6.69
CA VAL A 181 -3.44 17.53 5.72
C VAL A 181 -4.79 17.67 6.38
N LYS A 182 -5.68 18.45 5.77
CA LYS A 182 -7.08 18.66 6.20
C LYS A 182 -8.02 17.96 5.24
N ASN A 183 -9.00 17.23 5.75
CA ASN A 183 -9.98 16.50 4.94
C ASN A 183 -11.44 16.82 5.37
N PRO A 184 -11.87 18.08 5.30
CA PRO A 184 -13.21 18.48 5.76
C PRO A 184 -14.35 17.94 4.90
N GLN A 185 -14.04 17.44 3.70
CA GLN A 185 -15.03 16.89 2.76
C GLN A 185 -15.01 15.35 2.73
N HIS A 186 -14.21 14.71 3.59
CA HIS A 186 -14.08 13.25 3.66
C HIS A 186 -13.78 12.61 2.31
N LYS A 187 -12.86 13.21 1.55
CA LYS A 187 -12.38 12.67 0.27
C LYS A 187 -11.28 11.63 0.49
N GLU A 188 -11.12 10.74 -0.45
CA GLU A 188 -10.02 9.79 -0.44
C GLU A 188 -8.72 10.41 -0.99
N CYS A 189 -8.81 11.29 -1.97
CA CYS A 189 -7.65 11.88 -2.66
C CYS A 189 -7.97 13.23 -3.29
N GLY A 190 -6.99 13.79 -3.99
CA GLY A 190 -7.05 15.08 -4.63
C GLY A 190 -6.45 16.18 -3.77
N PHE A 191 -6.59 17.42 -4.18
CA PHE A 191 -6.34 18.61 -3.34
C PHE A 191 -7.09 19.81 -3.90
N THR A 192 -7.48 20.72 -3.02
CA THR A 192 -8.10 21.98 -3.38
C THR A 192 -7.18 23.17 -3.12
N ASN A 193 -6.28 23.03 -2.16
CA ASN A 193 -5.29 24.04 -1.81
C ASN A 193 -4.02 23.39 -1.24
N LEU A 194 -2.86 23.93 -1.60
CA LEU A 194 -1.58 23.64 -0.98
C LEU A 194 -0.85 24.95 -0.69
N THR A 195 -0.37 25.10 0.55
CA THR A 195 0.50 26.22 0.93
C THR A 195 1.85 25.73 1.43
N LEU A 196 2.90 26.48 1.13
CA LEU A 196 4.24 26.35 1.70
C LEU A 196 4.59 27.67 2.40
N ASN A 197 4.80 27.64 3.71
CA ASN A 197 5.15 28.81 4.53
C ASN A 197 4.19 29.99 4.28
N GLY A 198 2.88 29.68 4.20
CA GLY A 198 1.81 30.65 3.94
C GLY A 198 1.64 31.07 2.48
N THR A 199 2.51 30.64 1.56
CA THR A 199 2.40 30.92 0.12
C THR A 199 1.64 29.81 -0.59
N VAL A 200 0.58 30.17 -1.32
CA VAL A 200 -0.22 29.20 -2.10
C VAL A 200 0.57 28.73 -3.32
N LEU A 201 0.62 27.41 -3.50
CA LEU A 201 1.22 26.78 -4.67
C LEU A 201 0.15 26.37 -5.69
N LYS A 202 0.56 26.34 -6.98
CA LYS A 202 -0.35 25.99 -8.09
C LYS A 202 -0.54 24.48 -8.25
N ASP A 203 0.42 23.70 -7.79
CA ASP A 203 0.48 22.24 -7.91
C ASP A 203 0.77 21.64 -6.53
N ASN A 204 0.57 20.36 -6.39
CA ASN A 204 0.92 19.59 -5.19
C ASN A 204 2.40 19.14 -5.19
N TYR A 205 3.22 19.71 -6.03
CA TYR A 205 4.67 19.52 -6.10
C TYR A 205 5.40 20.73 -5.53
N ILE A 206 6.34 20.47 -4.63
CA ILE A 206 7.18 21.48 -4.00
C ILE A 206 8.63 21.30 -4.50
N PRO A 207 9.13 22.21 -5.35
CA PRO A 207 10.54 22.22 -5.74
C PRO A 207 11.47 22.36 -4.54
N ALA A 208 12.59 21.63 -4.54
CA ALA A 208 13.52 21.63 -3.41
C ALA A 208 14.14 23.00 -3.13
N GLU A 209 14.30 23.84 -4.15
CA GLU A 209 14.80 25.22 -4.02
C GLU A 209 13.86 26.15 -3.23
N LEU A 210 12.58 25.83 -3.13
CA LEU A 210 11.61 26.61 -2.34
C LEU A 210 11.59 26.24 -0.86
N LEU A 211 12.25 25.13 -0.47
CA LEU A 211 12.28 24.67 0.91
C LEU A 211 13.32 25.45 1.71
N ALA A 212 12.90 26.00 2.87
CA ALA A 212 13.75 26.53 3.92
C ALA A 212 14.31 25.39 4.83
N GLU A 213 15.01 25.70 5.92
CA GLU A 213 15.41 24.72 6.94
C GLU A 213 14.18 24.14 7.65
N GLU A 214 13.24 25.00 8.03
CA GLU A 214 11.95 24.67 8.63
C GLU A 214 10.81 25.04 7.67
N ASN A 215 9.84 24.16 7.46
CA ASN A 215 8.76 24.39 6.50
C ASN A 215 7.41 23.98 7.09
N GLU A 216 6.45 24.88 6.99
CA GLU A 216 5.04 24.65 7.28
C GLU A 216 4.31 24.39 5.95
N ILE A 217 3.75 23.20 5.81
CA ILE A 217 3.01 22.78 4.62
C ILE A 217 1.59 22.44 5.02
N GLU A 218 0.62 23.10 4.40
CA GLU A 218 -0.79 22.79 4.63
C GLU A 218 -1.44 22.38 3.31
N LEU A 219 -2.09 21.22 3.29
CA LEU A 219 -2.84 20.71 2.16
C LEU A 219 -4.30 20.45 2.57
N THR A 220 -5.25 20.85 1.73
CA THR A 220 -6.67 20.53 1.89
C THR A 220 -7.13 19.63 0.75
N LEU A 221 -7.74 18.47 1.07
CA LEU A 221 -8.37 17.53 0.13
C LEU A 221 -9.71 18.04 -0.39
#